data_df5cb3dec84a02fc54a6facf9be538b3
#
_entry.id   df5cb3dec84a02fc54a6facf9be538b3
#
_cell.length_a   1.000
_cell.length_b   1.000
_cell.length_c   1.000
_cell.angle_alpha   90.00
_cell.angle_beta   90.00
_cell.angle_gamma   90.00
#
_symmetry.space_group_name_H-M   'P 1'
#
loop_
_entity.id
_entity.type
_entity.pdbx_description
1 polymer ?
#
loop_
_entity_poly.entity_id
_entity_poly.type
_entity_poly.pdbx_seq_one_letter_code
_entity_poly.pdbx_strand_id
1 'polypeptide(L)'
;MKKVLSYLLTLALTAALAAPMASAVGYTDIPEGAVLAGEVQKAVDYGLMNGYSATRFGYSDSMTRAQFTAVLVRMMGWETVTPETPTYADVPANRTWYSVLETAAAHEVTDYDYDSASGKYFRPDQPITRGDMAKLLVQALGLESTAHSLNSNRMVPFSEFNHHTPFTDLPDGNEGYISVAYTIGMTKGITDTTFGPDLTATRAQAAAMLVRIYEKMNADTDFVHGFYAISSYSQLDLAENMDAVSAGWSRMTWDGETALLATTSANGNEFYVPSGYGEVTDTLAENGVPLNLSVYMYASGGVAELLASEEGRQSAIMQILNELTVSYKTIGRNPYSGVTIDFEGIGSANRENFVTFLSQLSAQLKDFPDRPLSLYVCVQPVPSDSSVYRNAYDYESIGALADKVILMAHDYDSRNLDNYVDGPGDTGSYYQHCPTAPLSRIYLDLRDVIERVDPSKVALAFSARNIAWQIGKDGKLISGSPVSVAADTVTKRLSQSDTVQGWDKTYQQSYAIYTTEDGSRYFLWYQDEASVEAELRTAKLLGVTGVSLWRLGTIPDSADWNWNSLLS
;
A
#
# COMPACT_ATOMS: atom_id res chain seq x y z
N MET A 1 2.69 -34.35 -13.82
CA MET A 1 1.26 -34.44 -14.19
C MET A 1 0.35 -33.46 -13.40
N LYS A 2 0.72 -32.97 -12.22
CA LYS A 2 -0.07 -31.96 -11.46
C LYS A 2 0.05 -30.53 -12.03
N LYS A 3 1.17 -30.16 -12.63
CA LYS A 3 1.38 -28.82 -13.24
C LYS A 3 0.57 -28.57 -14.52
N VAL A 4 0.14 -29.60 -15.22
CA VAL A 4 -0.69 -29.45 -16.45
C VAL A 4 -2.18 -29.25 -16.12
N LEU A 5 -2.64 -29.65 -14.93
CA LEU A 5 -4.04 -29.51 -14.53
C LEU A 5 -4.35 -28.10 -14.01
N SER A 6 -3.34 -27.43 -13.41
CA SER A 6 -3.47 -26.04 -12.92
C SER A 6 -3.61 -25.04 -14.07
N TYR A 7 -2.86 -25.23 -15.16
CA TYR A 7 -2.96 -24.39 -16.36
C TYR A 7 -4.29 -24.52 -17.11
N LEU A 8 -4.99 -25.65 -16.95
CA LEU A 8 -6.29 -25.87 -17.61
C LEU A 8 -7.47 -25.26 -16.83
N LEU A 9 -7.34 -25.07 -15.50
CA LEU A 9 -8.37 -24.40 -14.70
C LEU A 9 -8.29 -22.87 -14.83
N THR A 10 -7.07 -22.32 -14.87
CA THR A 10 -6.87 -20.87 -15.12
C THR A 10 -7.33 -20.46 -16.51
N LEU A 11 -7.15 -21.32 -17.51
CA LEU A 11 -7.63 -21.05 -18.88
C LEU A 11 -9.17 -21.10 -19.01
N ALA A 12 -9.87 -21.78 -18.09
CA ALA A 12 -11.33 -21.89 -18.13
C ALA A 12 -12.05 -20.70 -17.46
N LEU A 13 -11.40 -19.99 -16.51
CA LEU A 13 -11.96 -18.78 -15.90
C LEU A 13 -11.70 -17.53 -16.76
N THR A 14 -10.58 -17.50 -17.50
CA THR A 14 -10.27 -16.41 -18.44
C THR A 14 -11.08 -16.48 -19.75
N ALA A 15 -11.68 -17.62 -20.07
CA ALA A 15 -12.52 -17.76 -21.27
C ALA A 15 -13.92 -17.14 -21.13
N ALA A 16 -14.35 -16.75 -19.93
CA ALA A 16 -15.65 -16.09 -19.70
C ALA A 16 -15.60 -14.56 -19.84
N LEU A 17 -14.41 -13.96 -19.91
CA LEU A 17 -14.18 -12.52 -20.11
C LEU A 17 -13.51 -12.17 -21.44
N ALA A 18 -13.31 -13.14 -22.32
CA ALA A 18 -12.96 -12.86 -23.71
C ALA A 18 -14.20 -12.34 -24.45
N ALA A 19 -14.57 -11.07 -24.17
CA ALA A 19 -15.24 -10.28 -25.19
C ALA A 19 -14.38 -10.40 -26.48
N PRO A 20 -14.96 -10.58 -27.66
CA PRO A 20 -14.18 -10.71 -28.88
C PRO A 20 -13.26 -9.51 -28.96
N MET A 21 -11.96 -9.73 -29.20
CA MET A 21 -11.02 -8.65 -29.51
C MET A 21 -11.64 -7.89 -30.67
N ALA A 22 -12.17 -6.70 -30.38
CA ALA A 22 -12.66 -5.80 -31.40
C ALA A 22 -11.45 -5.49 -32.28
N SER A 23 -11.45 -6.00 -33.52
CA SER A 23 -10.60 -5.52 -34.58
C SER A 23 -10.55 -4.00 -34.49
N ALA A 24 -9.37 -3.39 -34.67
CA ALA A 24 -9.18 -1.96 -34.67
C ALA A 24 -10.38 -1.26 -35.30
N VAL A 25 -11.29 -0.73 -34.48
CA VAL A 25 -12.53 -0.11 -34.96
C VAL A 25 -12.10 1.21 -35.57
N GLY A 26 -12.19 1.29 -36.90
CA GLY A 26 -11.85 2.51 -37.60
C GLY A 26 -12.88 3.60 -37.31
N TYR A 27 -12.75 4.28 -36.16
CA TYR A 27 -13.54 5.47 -35.86
C TYR A 27 -13.18 6.58 -36.84
N THR A 28 -14.16 7.05 -37.61
CA THR A 28 -13.94 8.04 -38.69
C THR A 28 -13.91 9.47 -38.17
N ASP A 29 -14.27 9.69 -36.91
CA ASP A 29 -14.26 11.01 -36.23
C ASP A 29 -13.00 11.25 -35.41
N ILE A 30 -12.02 10.35 -35.45
CA ILE A 30 -10.69 10.59 -34.90
C ILE A 30 -9.82 11.20 -36.01
N PRO A 31 -9.31 12.44 -35.85
CA PRO A 31 -8.46 13.05 -36.87
C PRO A 31 -7.19 12.24 -37.12
N GLU A 32 -6.73 12.21 -38.35
CA GLU A 32 -5.44 11.60 -38.70
C GLU A 32 -4.30 12.28 -37.92
N GLY A 33 -3.46 11.49 -37.25
CA GLY A 33 -2.39 12.00 -36.41
C GLY A 33 -2.85 12.63 -35.08
N ALA A 34 -4.10 12.39 -34.66
CA ALA A 34 -4.61 12.88 -33.37
C ALA A 34 -3.76 12.35 -32.19
N VAL A 35 -3.31 13.27 -31.34
CA VAL A 35 -2.39 12.97 -30.22
C VAL A 35 -2.93 11.91 -29.27
N LEU A 36 -4.24 11.88 -29.03
CA LEU A 36 -4.88 10.94 -28.09
C LEU A 36 -5.52 9.72 -28.78
N ALA A 37 -5.19 9.45 -30.05
CA ALA A 37 -5.77 8.31 -30.77
C ALA A 37 -5.36 6.96 -30.13
N GLY A 38 -4.12 6.86 -29.64
CA GLY A 38 -3.61 5.68 -28.96
C GLY A 38 -4.33 5.40 -27.65
N GLU A 39 -4.57 6.42 -26.85
CA GLU A 39 -5.28 6.32 -25.57
C GLU A 39 -6.76 5.99 -25.77
N VAL A 40 -7.38 6.53 -26.83
CA VAL A 40 -8.75 6.14 -27.20
C VAL A 40 -8.81 4.67 -27.58
N GLN A 41 -7.85 4.17 -28.36
CA GLN A 41 -7.77 2.75 -28.72
C GLN A 41 -7.61 1.89 -27.47
N LYS A 42 -6.68 2.22 -26.59
CA LYS A 42 -6.49 1.51 -25.32
C LYS A 42 -7.75 1.51 -24.45
N ALA A 43 -8.45 2.64 -24.34
CA ALA A 43 -9.70 2.71 -23.57
C ALA A 43 -10.77 1.76 -24.11
N VAL A 44 -10.80 1.54 -25.42
CA VAL A 44 -11.70 0.58 -26.07
C VAL A 44 -11.22 -0.85 -25.87
N ASP A 45 -9.93 -1.12 -26.05
CA ASP A 45 -9.34 -2.47 -25.90
C ASP A 45 -9.47 -2.98 -24.45
N TYR A 46 -9.33 -2.11 -23.47
CA TYR A 46 -9.55 -2.43 -22.06
C TYR A 46 -11.04 -2.53 -21.66
N GLY A 47 -11.97 -2.28 -22.61
CA GLY A 47 -13.41 -2.30 -22.32
C GLY A 47 -13.91 -1.14 -21.44
N LEU A 48 -13.08 -0.13 -21.19
CA LEU A 48 -13.44 1.03 -20.36
C LEU A 48 -14.46 1.91 -21.08
N MET A 49 -14.26 2.16 -22.36
CA MET A 49 -15.10 3.02 -23.18
C MET A 49 -15.50 2.34 -24.50
N ASN A 50 -16.68 2.69 -25.00
CA ASN A 50 -17.15 2.31 -26.33
C ASN A 50 -17.45 3.56 -27.14
N GLY A 51 -17.42 3.44 -28.48
CA GLY A 51 -17.94 4.47 -29.37
C GLY A 51 -19.46 4.60 -29.26
N TYR A 52 -20.00 5.69 -29.77
CA TYR A 52 -21.46 5.86 -29.94
C TYR A 52 -22.01 4.93 -31.04
N SER A 53 -21.15 4.54 -31.98
CA SER A 53 -21.44 3.56 -33.05
C SER A 53 -20.14 2.86 -33.45
N ALA A 54 -20.23 1.91 -34.36
CA ALA A 54 -19.07 1.22 -34.94
C ALA A 54 -18.06 2.15 -35.63
N THR A 55 -18.47 3.36 -36.02
CA THR A 55 -17.63 4.31 -36.77
C THR A 55 -17.45 5.66 -36.07
N ARG A 56 -18.09 5.91 -34.92
CA ARG A 56 -18.06 7.18 -34.24
C ARG A 56 -17.72 6.99 -32.74
N PHE A 57 -16.57 7.48 -32.31
CA PHE A 57 -16.17 7.50 -30.91
C PHE A 57 -16.76 8.72 -30.16
N GLY A 58 -16.86 9.86 -30.80
CA GLY A 58 -17.13 11.16 -30.16
C GLY A 58 -15.86 11.83 -29.67
N TYR A 59 -14.76 11.76 -30.44
CA TYR A 59 -13.41 12.20 -30.02
C TYR A 59 -13.38 13.58 -29.40
N SER A 60 -14.04 14.55 -30.02
CA SER A 60 -14.10 15.94 -29.58
C SER A 60 -15.37 16.30 -28.78
N ASP A 61 -16.28 15.34 -28.58
CA ASP A 61 -17.50 15.59 -27.82
C ASP A 61 -17.19 15.71 -26.33
N SER A 62 -17.90 16.59 -25.62
CA SER A 62 -17.83 16.66 -24.17
C SER A 62 -18.36 15.38 -23.53
N MET A 63 -17.70 14.91 -22.49
CA MET A 63 -18.15 13.74 -21.72
C MET A 63 -19.19 14.18 -20.68
N THR A 64 -20.27 13.41 -20.53
CA THR A 64 -21.26 13.70 -19.47
C THR A 64 -20.86 13.06 -18.14
N ARG A 65 -21.45 13.56 -17.04
CA ARG A 65 -21.23 13.04 -15.70
C ARG A 65 -21.56 11.55 -15.61
N ALA A 66 -22.72 11.12 -16.15
CA ALA A 66 -23.10 9.72 -16.17
C ALA A 66 -22.16 8.84 -17.01
N GLN A 67 -21.67 9.33 -18.14
CA GLN A 67 -20.72 8.59 -18.97
C GLN A 67 -19.39 8.38 -18.24
N PHE A 68 -18.88 9.41 -17.55
CA PHE A 68 -17.64 9.30 -16.77
C PHE A 68 -17.81 8.30 -15.63
N THR A 69 -18.90 8.41 -14.87
CA THR A 69 -19.20 7.46 -13.77
C THR A 69 -19.33 6.03 -14.28
N ALA A 70 -19.90 5.82 -15.49
CA ALA A 70 -19.98 4.49 -16.09
C ALA A 70 -18.60 3.90 -16.40
N VAL A 71 -17.63 4.73 -16.77
CA VAL A 71 -16.24 4.27 -16.95
C VAL A 71 -15.61 3.92 -15.60
N LEU A 72 -15.84 4.71 -14.56
CA LEU A 72 -15.34 4.40 -13.21
C LEU A 72 -15.90 3.06 -12.70
N VAL A 73 -17.21 2.81 -12.83
CA VAL A 73 -17.82 1.53 -12.42
C VAL A 73 -17.19 0.35 -13.14
N ARG A 74 -16.91 0.47 -14.45
CA ARG A 74 -16.21 -0.58 -15.23
C ARG A 74 -14.76 -0.73 -14.80
N MET A 75 -14.04 0.38 -14.63
CA MET A 75 -12.64 0.41 -14.23
C MET A 75 -12.41 -0.28 -12.90
N MET A 76 -13.35 -0.09 -11.95
CA MET A 76 -13.30 -0.69 -10.63
C MET A 76 -13.89 -2.12 -10.59
N GLY A 77 -14.44 -2.61 -11.68
CA GLY A 77 -15.02 -3.95 -11.73
C GLY A 77 -16.26 -4.16 -10.85
N TRP A 78 -16.95 -3.09 -10.45
CA TRP A 78 -18.08 -3.18 -9.51
C TRP A 78 -19.30 -3.86 -10.14
N GLU A 79 -19.87 -4.79 -9.38
CA GLU A 79 -21.16 -5.38 -9.75
C GLU A 79 -22.29 -4.36 -9.66
N THR A 80 -23.12 -4.30 -10.70
CA THR A 80 -24.18 -3.30 -10.78
C THR A 80 -25.35 -3.62 -9.84
N VAL A 81 -25.84 -2.61 -9.13
CA VAL A 81 -27.00 -2.70 -8.24
C VAL A 81 -28.19 -1.90 -8.80
N THR A 82 -29.41 -2.33 -8.44
CA THR A 82 -30.66 -1.69 -8.86
C THR A 82 -31.63 -1.65 -7.68
N PRO A 83 -31.43 -0.74 -6.71
CA PRO A 83 -32.30 -0.63 -5.55
C PRO A 83 -33.73 -0.23 -5.97
N GLU A 84 -34.73 -0.55 -5.15
CA GLU A 84 -36.13 -0.17 -5.44
C GLU A 84 -36.36 1.34 -5.34
N THR A 85 -35.63 1.99 -4.45
CA THR A 85 -35.74 3.44 -4.22
C THR A 85 -34.52 4.16 -4.81
N PRO A 86 -34.71 5.07 -5.78
CA PRO A 86 -33.63 5.85 -6.36
C PRO A 86 -32.92 6.73 -5.32
N THR A 87 -31.59 6.78 -5.39
CA THR A 87 -30.77 7.70 -4.59
C THR A 87 -30.94 9.14 -5.08
N TYR A 88 -31.08 9.36 -6.40
CA TYR A 88 -31.15 10.68 -7.01
C TYR A 88 -32.52 10.96 -7.61
N ALA A 89 -33.06 12.15 -7.32
CA ALA A 89 -34.38 12.59 -7.78
C ALA A 89 -34.50 12.72 -9.30
N ASP A 90 -33.38 12.98 -10.00
CA ASP A 90 -33.30 13.12 -11.45
C ASP A 90 -32.85 11.85 -12.19
N VAL A 91 -32.70 10.74 -11.47
CA VAL A 91 -32.32 9.43 -12.02
C VAL A 91 -33.33 8.35 -11.61
N PRO A 92 -34.57 8.40 -12.16
CA PRO A 92 -35.58 7.39 -11.86
C PRO A 92 -35.18 6.02 -12.43
N ALA A 93 -35.76 4.94 -11.87
CA ALA A 93 -35.40 3.55 -12.19
C ALA A 93 -35.46 3.15 -13.67
N ASN A 94 -36.24 3.84 -14.47
CA ASN A 94 -36.35 3.60 -15.92
C ASN A 94 -35.29 4.36 -16.75
N ARG A 95 -34.37 5.08 -16.12
CA ARG A 95 -33.33 5.83 -16.81
C ARG A 95 -32.18 4.89 -17.22
N THR A 96 -31.60 5.11 -18.39
CA THR A 96 -30.49 4.31 -18.93
C THR A 96 -29.30 4.18 -17.97
N TRP A 97 -29.02 5.25 -17.19
CA TRP A 97 -27.88 5.30 -16.27
C TRP A 97 -28.22 4.86 -14.84
N TYR A 98 -29.45 4.37 -14.58
CA TYR A 98 -29.91 4.08 -13.22
C TYR A 98 -28.97 3.12 -12.48
N SER A 99 -28.77 1.90 -12.99
CA SER A 99 -27.92 0.90 -12.34
C SER A 99 -26.50 1.38 -12.11
N VAL A 100 -25.92 2.08 -13.08
CA VAL A 100 -24.56 2.63 -12.98
C VAL A 100 -24.44 3.64 -11.87
N LEU A 101 -25.37 4.61 -11.80
CA LEU A 101 -25.32 5.69 -10.82
C LEU A 101 -25.66 5.20 -9.42
N GLU A 102 -26.59 4.25 -9.30
CA GLU A 102 -26.85 3.59 -8.01
C GLU A 102 -25.69 2.73 -7.53
N THR A 103 -24.96 2.06 -8.45
CA THR A 103 -23.72 1.36 -8.10
C THR A 103 -22.67 2.32 -7.59
N ALA A 104 -22.42 3.42 -8.29
CA ALA A 104 -21.50 4.44 -7.82
C ALA A 104 -21.89 5.00 -6.45
N ALA A 105 -23.19 5.26 -6.24
CA ALA A 105 -23.72 5.73 -4.95
C ALA A 105 -23.53 4.69 -3.83
N ALA A 106 -23.72 3.40 -4.12
CA ALA A 106 -23.47 2.32 -3.16
C ALA A 106 -22.00 2.24 -2.72
N HIS A 107 -21.08 2.62 -3.62
CA HIS A 107 -19.66 2.77 -3.34
C HIS A 107 -19.27 4.19 -2.89
N GLU A 108 -20.25 5.05 -2.58
CA GLU A 108 -20.07 6.44 -2.13
C GLU A 108 -19.30 7.34 -3.12
N VAL A 109 -19.25 6.94 -4.37
CA VAL A 109 -18.76 7.80 -5.45
C VAL A 109 -19.89 8.73 -5.85
N THR A 110 -19.93 9.88 -5.16
CA THR A 110 -21.05 10.79 -5.24
C THR A 110 -20.56 12.23 -5.21
N ASP A 111 -21.23 13.07 -5.99
CA ASP A 111 -21.04 14.50 -5.94
C ASP A 111 -22.33 15.15 -5.46
N TYR A 112 -22.36 15.47 -4.16
CA TYR A 112 -23.54 16.00 -3.47
C TYR A 112 -23.63 17.53 -3.46
N ASP A 113 -22.99 18.24 -4.38
CA ASP A 113 -23.06 19.70 -4.42
C ASP A 113 -24.49 20.23 -4.66
N TYR A 114 -25.47 19.32 -4.70
CA TYR A 114 -26.84 19.62 -5.09
C TYR A 114 -27.91 19.04 -4.16
N ASP A 115 -27.64 18.99 -2.86
CA ASP A 115 -28.68 18.75 -1.88
C ASP A 115 -29.62 19.94 -1.84
N SER A 116 -30.85 19.74 -2.26
CA SER A 116 -31.92 20.73 -2.14
C SER A 116 -33.06 20.17 -1.27
N ALA A 117 -33.95 21.03 -0.83
CA ALA A 117 -35.18 20.62 -0.14
C ALA A 117 -36.04 19.62 -0.94
N SER A 118 -35.79 19.48 -2.26
CA SER A 118 -36.47 18.58 -3.18
C SER A 118 -35.71 17.27 -3.46
N GLY A 119 -34.57 17.02 -2.83
CA GLY A 119 -33.79 15.78 -2.95
C GLY A 119 -32.38 15.98 -3.48
N LYS A 120 -31.65 14.87 -3.64
CA LYS A 120 -30.31 14.80 -4.21
C LYS A 120 -30.41 14.75 -5.73
N TYR A 121 -29.56 15.48 -6.43
CA TYR A 121 -29.53 15.52 -7.89
C TYR A 121 -28.13 15.16 -8.38
N PHE A 122 -28.02 14.23 -9.33
CA PHE A 122 -26.76 13.82 -9.95
C PHE A 122 -26.41 14.64 -11.20
N ARG A 123 -27.41 15.11 -11.92
CA ARG A 123 -27.30 15.81 -13.22
C ARG A 123 -26.58 14.97 -14.29
N PRO A 124 -27.09 13.78 -14.64
CA PRO A 124 -26.38 12.78 -15.43
C PRO A 124 -25.97 13.23 -16.82
N ASP A 125 -26.76 14.11 -17.45
CA ASP A 125 -26.54 14.58 -18.83
C ASP A 125 -25.68 15.85 -18.93
N GLN A 126 -25.31 16.46 -17.80
CA GLN A 126 -24.43 17.62 -17.84
C GLN A 126 -23.00 17.21 -18.21
N PRO A 127 -22.29 18.05 -19.01
CA PRO A 127 -20.87 17.88 -19.23
C PRO A 127 -20.13 17.86 -17.89
N ILE A 128 -19.23 16.89 -17.71
CA ILE A 128 -18.42 16.78 -16.49
C ILE A 128 -17.26 17.77 -16.54
N THR A 129 -16.99 18.45 -15.42
CA THR A 129 -15.82 19.32 -15.29
C THR A 129 -14.58 18.49 -14.91
N ARG A 130 -13.40 19.06 -15.12
CA ARG A 130 -12.13 18.44 -14.73
C ARG A 130 -12.01 18.29 -13.21
N GLY A 131 -12.57 19.23 -12.45
CA GLY A 131 -12.66 19.17 -11.00
C GLY A 131 -13.53 18.00 -10.53
N ASP A 132 -14.73 17.85 -11.12
CA ASP A 132 -15.62 16.71 -10.82
C ASP A 132 -14.99 15.36 -11.21
N MET A 133 -14.26 15.31 -12.34
CA MET A 133 -13.55 14.10 -12.73
C MET A 133 -12.50 13.69 -11.70
N ALA A 134 -11.72 14.65 -11.18
CA ALA A 134 -10.73 14.39 -10.13
C ALA A 134 -11.41 13.90 -8.85
N LYS A 135 -12.49 14.56 -8.42
CA LYS A 135 -13.25 14.18 -7.22
C LYS A 135 -13.82 12.76 -7.32
N LEU A 136 -14.59 12.47 -8.37
CA LEU A 136 -15.21 11.15 -8.55
C LEU A 136 -14.19 10.03 -8.70
N LEU A 137 -13.06 10.28 -9.38
CA LEU A 137 -11.98 9.29 -9.47
C LEU A 137 -11.33 9.02 -8.12
N VAL A 138 -10.99 10.05 -7.36
CA VAL A 138 -10.33 9.91 -6.04
C VAL A 138 -11.25 9.19 -5.06
N GLN A 139 -12.56 9.46 -5.10
CA GLN A 139 -13.56 8.71 -4.34
C GLN A 139 -13.60 7.24 -4.77
N ALA A 140 -13.63 6.95 -6.07
CA ALA A 140 -13.65 5.58 -6.58
C ALA A 140 -12.41 4.79 -6.16
N LEU A 141 -11.26 5.43 -6.05
CA LEU A 141 -10.00 4.83 -5.59
C LEU A 141 -9.91 4.63 -4.06
N GLY A 142 -10.90 5.12 -3.28
CA GLY A 142 -10.87 5.07 -1.81
C GLY A 142 -9.93 6.09 -1.18
N LEU A 143 -9.50 7.12 -1.94
CA LEU A 143 -8.53 8.13 -1.48
C LEU A 143 -9.17 9.44 -1.00
N GLU A 144 -10.49 9.45 -0.73
CA GLU A 144 -11.21 10.64 -0.29
C GLU A 144 -10.69 11.19 1.05
N SER A 145 -10.41 10.32 2.01
CA SER A 145 -9.81 10.71 3.30
C SER A 145 -8.44 11.36 3.11
N THR A 146 -7.63 10.84 2.17
CA THR A 146 -6.35 11.44 1.77
C THR A 146 -6.58 12.84 1.19
N ALA A 147 -7.53 13.00 0.27
CA ALA A 147 -7.86 14.30 -0.30
C ALA A 147 -8.30 15.30 0.77
N HIS A 148 -9.15 14.89 1.70
CA HIS A 148 -9.58 15.74 2.82
C HIS A 148 -8.42 16.15 3.72
N SER A 149 -7.41 15.30 3.92
CA SER A 149 -6.23 15.63 4.73
C SER A 149 -5.31 16.66 4.04
N LEU A 150 -5.39 16.78 2.72
CA LEU A 150 -4.61 17.68 1.89
C LEU A 150 -5.32 19.03 1.60
N ASN A 151 -6.55 19.22 2.04
CA ASN A 151 -7.22 20.51 1.89
C ASN A 151 -6.56 21.57 2.78
N SER A 152 -6.36 22.77 2.25
CA SER A 152 -5.48 23.84 2.74
C SER A 152 -5.76 24.36 4.16
N ASN A 153 -6.94 24.11 4.72
CA ASN A 153 -7.32 24.55 6.06
C ASN A 153 -7.01 23.52 7.17
N ARG A 154 -6.51 22.36 6.83
CA ARG A 154 -5.95 21.42 7.78
C ARG A 154 -4.47 21.25 7.45
N MET A 155 -3.63 22.03 8.14
CA MET A 155 -2.21 21.73 8.17
C MET A 155 -2.06 20.25 8.50
N VAL A 156 -1.65 19.45 7.51
CA VAL A 156 -0.95 18.20 7.81
C VAL A 156 0.36 18.68 8.39
N PRO A 157 0.61 18.53 9.70
CA PRO A 157 1.72 19.26 10.35
C PRO A 157 3.12 18.83 9.90
N PHE A 158 3.25 17.99 8.88
CA PHE A 158 4.35 17.04 8.80
C PHE A 158 5.07 16.94 7.48
N SER A 159 4.63 17.59 6.43
CA SER A 159 5.49 17.71 5.25
C SER A 159 6.05 19.12 5.17
N GLU A 160 7.35 19.24 5.12
CA GLU A 160 8.03 20.45 4.62
C GLU A 160 7.60 20.73 3.17
N PHE A 161 6.83 19.83 2.59
CA PHE A 161 6.30 19.76 1.21
C PHE A 161 4.81 20.08 1.15
N ASN A 162 4.43 21.28 1.61
CA ASN A 162 3.04 21.77 1.54
C ASN A 162 2.55 22.08 0.12
N HIS A 163 3.33 21.80 -0.92
CA HIS A 163 2.96 22.10 -2.31
C HIS A 163 2.75 20.83 -3.12
N HIS A 164 1.58 20.22 -2.94
CA HIS A 164 1.23 18.98 -3.61
C HIS A 164 0.86 19.15 -5.09
N THR A 165 0.70 20.38 -5.55
CA THR A 165 0.48 20.66 -6.96
C THR A 165 1.08 22.02 -7.33
N PRO A 166 1.51 22.23 -8.58
CA PRO A 166 1.96 23.52 -9.05
C PRO A 166 0.79 24.48 -9.38
N PHE A 167 -0.46 24.05 -9.24
CA PHE A 167 -1.62 24.78 -9.73
C PHE A 167 -2.05 25.90 -8.78
N THR A 168 -2.39 27.05 -9.37
CA THR A 168 -2.79 28.25 -8.64
C THR A 168 -4.28 28.56 -8.74
N ASP A 169 -5.03 27.78 -9.52
CA ASP A 169 -6.45 27.96 -9.81
C ASP A 169 -7.34 26.91 -9.14
N LEU A 170 -6.94 26.43 -7.95
CA LEU A 170 -7.68 25.40 -7.24
C LEU A 170 -8.87 26.00 -6.48
N PRO A 171 -10.09 25.40 -6.59
CA PRO A 171 -11.23 25.84 -5.83
C PRO A 171 -11.14 25.41 -4.36
N ASP A 172 -11.59 26.29 -3.46
CA ASP A 172 -11.62 26.03 -2.02
C ASP A 172 -12.38 24.71 -1.72
N GLY A 173 -11.74 23.83 -0.93
CA GLY A 173 -12.31 22.56 -0.50
C GLY A 173 -12.16 21.39 -1.47
N ASN A 174 -11.67 21.64 -2.70
CA ASN A 174 -11.38 20.60 -3.69
C ASN A 174 -9.87 20.45 -4.01
N GLU A 175 -9.02 21.22 -3.35
CA GLU A 175 -7.57 21.22 -3.57
C GLU A 175 -6.97 19.84 -3.37
N GLY A 176 -7.41 19.12 -2.33
CA GLY A 176 -6.91 17.79 -2.01
C GLY A 176 -7.25 16.76 -3.09
N TYR A 177 -8.45 16.80 -3.66
CA TYR A 177 -8.83 15.89 -4.75
C TYR A 177 -7.96 16.11 -5.99
N ILE A 178 -7.70 17.36 -6.34
CA ILE A 178 -6.86 17.71 -7.49
C ILE A 178 -5.39 17.36 -7.19
N SER A 179 -4.93 17.56 -5.95
CA SER A 179 -3.60 17.15 -5.50
C SER A 179 -3.39 15.63 -5.66
N VAL A 180 -4.31 14.82 -5.16
CA VAL A 180 -4.24 13.36 -5.32
C VAL A 180 -4.26 12.98 -6.80
N ALA A 181 -5.21 13.52 -7.58
CA ALA A 181 -5.31 13.23 -9.01
C ALA A 181 -4.05 13.61 -9.80
N TYR A 182 -3.40 14.70 -9.43
CA TYR A 182 -2.10 15.11 -10.00
C TYR A 182 -0.98 14.14 -9.62
N THR A 183 -0.85 13.83 -8.34
CA THR A 183 0.22 12.96 -7.81
C THR A 183 0.15 11.55 -8.40
N ILE A 184 -1.05 10.96 -8.52
CA ILE A 184 -1.20 9.63 -9.15
C ILE A 184 -1.07 9.68 -10.69
N GLY A 185 -0.93 10.89 -11.29
CA GLY A 185 -0.66 11.06 -12.71
C GLY A 185 -1.89 11.08 -13.61
N MET A 186 -3.11 11.24 -13.06
CA MET A 186 -4.33 11.41 -13.86
C MET A 186 -4.19 12.61 -14.82
N THR A 187 -3.58 13.69 -14.36
CA THR A 187 -3.47 14.95 -15.09
C THR A 187 -2.11 15.60 -14.89
N LYS A 188 -1.69 16.40 -15.89
CA LYS A 188 -0.52 17.29 -15.80
C LYS A 188 -0.93 18.78 -15.76
N GLY A 189 -2.23 19.08 -15.67
CA GLY A 189 -2.75 20.43 -15.85
C GLY A 189 -3.01 20.80 -17.31
N ILE A 190 -3.42 22.04 -17.55
CA ILE A 190 -3.54 22.67 -18.89
C ILE A 190 -2.24 23.38 -19.22
N THR A 191 -1.64 24.01 -18.21
CA THR A 191 -0.28 24.56 -18.21
C THR A 191 0.44 24.05 -16.96
N ASP A 192 1.71 24.40 -16.82
CA ASP A 192 2.51 24.05 -15.64
C ASP A 192 1.92 24.58 -14.31
N THR A 193 1.09 25.61 -14.36
CA THR A 193 0.52 26.24 -13.15
C THR A 193 -1.00 26.35 -13.16
N THR A 194 -1.69 25.79 -14.15
CA THR A 194 -3.15 25.90 -14.31
C THR A 194 -3.77 24.52 -14.49
N PHE A 195 -4.72 24.15 -13.63
CA PHE A 195 -5.49 22.92 -13.72
C PHE A 195 -6.75 23.06 -14.58
N GLY A 196 -7.49 24.18 -14.47
CA GLY A 196 -8.78 24.45 -15.12
C GLY A 196 -9.93 23.62 -14.55
N PRO A 197 -10.25 23.74 -13.24
CA PRO A 197 -11.22 22.86 -12.56
C PRO A 197 -12.62 22.93 -13.18
N ASP A 198 -13.05 24.11 -13.64
CA ASP A 198 -14.38 24.35 -14.21
C ASP A 198 -14.48 24.00 -15.70
N LEU A 199 -13.37 23.71 -16.36
CA LEU A 199 -13.38 23.34 -17.76
C LEU A 199 -13.86 21.91 -17.96
N THR A 200 -14.65 21.68 -19.00
CA THR A 200 -15.08 20.35 -19.39
C THR A 200 -14.00 19.61 -20.18
N ALA A 201 -13.97 18.30 -20.08
CA ALA A 201 -13.06 17.46 -20.87
C ALA A 201 -13.81 16.80 -22.03
N THR A 202 -13.09 16.63 -23.15
CA THR A 202 -13.59 15.80 -24.25
C THR A 202 -13.52 14.31 -23.88
N ARG A 203 -14.27 13.46 -24.59
CA ARG A 203 -14.21 12.01 -24.40
C ARG A 203 -12.80 11.46 -24.61
N ALA A 204 -12.05 11.99 -25.59
CA ALA A 204 -10.66 11.59 -25.81
C ALA A 204 -9.74 11.98 -24.64
N GLN A 205 -9.92 13.17 -24.06
CA GLN A 205 -9.16 13.58 -22.88
C GLN A 205 -9.50 12.73 -21.66
N ALA A 206 -10.78 12.44 -21.45
CA ALA A 206 -11.22 11.54 -20.37
C ALA A 206 -10.65 10.12 -20.55
N ALA A 207 -10.67 9.59 -21.79
CA ALA A 207 -10.05 8.29 -22.10
C ALA A 207 -8.56 8.27 -21.71
N ALA A 208 -7.80 9.29 -22.12
CA ALA A 208 -6.37 9.37 -21.78
C ALA A 208 -6.09 9.47 -20.28
N MET A 209 -6.92 10.20 -19.52
CA MET A 209 -6.79 10.30 -18.07
C MET A 209 -7.04 8.95 -17.39
N LEU A 210 -8.13 8.27 -17.78
CA LEU A 210 -8.55 7.02 -17.15
C LEU A 210 -7.66 5.83 -17.56
N VAL A 211 -7.18 5.78 -18.82
CA VAL A 211 -6.23 4.76 -19.26
C VAL A 211 -4.94 4.79 -18.43
N ARG A 212 -4.39 5.96 -18.17
CA ARG A 212 -3.18 6.09 -17.33
C ARG A 212 -3.37 5.52 -15.93
N ILE A 213 -4.53 5.79 -15.32
CA ILE A 213 -4.84 5.27 -13.98
C ILE A 213 -5.08 3.76 -14.04
N TYR A 214 -5.82 3.28 -15.04
CA TYR A 214 -6.09 1.87 -15.22
C TYR A 214 -4.80 1.06 -15.41
N GLU A 215 -3.88 1.53 -16.27
CA GLU A 215 -2.58 0.89 -16.49
C GLU A 215 -1.73 0.84 -15.22
N LYS A 216 -1.75 1.91 -14.41
CA LYS A 216 -1.05 1.90 -13.11
C LYS A 216 -1.66 0.92 -12.11
N MET A 217 -3.00 0.93 -11.98
CA MET A 217 -3.69 0.02 -11.06
C MET A 217 -3.44 -1.46 -11.40
N ASN A 218 -3.30 -1.76 -12.70
CA ASN A 218 -3.11 -3.11 -13.21
C ASN A 218 -1.66 -3.38 -13.62
N ALA A 219 -0.70 -2.59 -13.12
CA ALA A 219 0.70 -2.89 -13.31
C ALA A 219 1.07 -4.17 -12.55
N ASP A 220 1.87 -5.02 -13.18
CA ASP A 220 2.39 -6.23 -12.54
C ASP A 220 3.25 -5.86 -11.32
N THR A 221 3.19 -6.66 -10.28
CA THR A 221 4.14 -6.58 -9.17
C THR A 221 5.48 -7.12 -9.66
N ASP A 222 6.52 -6.29 -9.66
CA ASP A 222 7.83 -6.61 -10.22
C ASP A 222 8.86 -7.06 -9.18
N PHE A 223 8.52 -6.97 -7.91
CA PHE A 223 9.37 -7.41 -6.81
C PHE A 223 8.53 -7.82 -5.60
N VAL A 224 8.58 -9.09 -5.24
CA VAL A 224 7.92 -9.67 -4.07
C VAL A 224 8.97 -10.09 -3.06
N HIS A 225 8.97 -9.45 -1.90
CA HIS A 225 9.90 -9.71 -0.81
C HIS A 225 9.16 -10.12 0.45
N GLY A 226 9.76 -10.95 1.29
CA GLY A 226 9.23 -11.31 2.60
C GLY A 226 10.30 -11.43 3.67
N PHE A 227 9.92 -11.07 4.91
CA PHE A 227 10.75 -11.34 6.09
C PHE A 227 10.44 -12.73 6.62
N TYR A 228 11.49 -13.51 6.83
CA TYR A 228 11.43 -14.88 7.36
C TYR A 228 11.99 -14.91 8.78
N ALA A 229 11.11 -15.06 9.77
CA ALA A 229 11.48 -15.25 11.16
C ALA A 229 11.51 -16.75 11.51
N ILE A 230 11.92 -17.08 12.74
CA ILE A 230 11.97 -18.46 13.23
C ILE A 230 10.60 -19.15 13.14
N SER A 231 9.51 -18.42 13.39
CA SER A 231 8.13 -18.93 13.34
C SER A 231 7.52 -18.99 11.93
N SER A 232 8.30 -18.68 10.88
CA SER A 232 7.80 -18.62 9.49
C SER A 232 7.81 -19.96 8.76
N TYR A 233 8.32 -21.03 9.39
CA TYR A 233 8.53 -22.33 8.75
C TYR A 233 7.25 -22.93 8.13
N SER A 234 6.09 -22.73 8.75
CA SER A 234 4.81 -23.22 8.24
C SER A 234 4.38 -22.60 6.89
N GLN A 235 5.04 -21.52 6.48
CA GLN A 235 4.77 -20.77 5.24
C GLN A 235 6.01 -20.69 4.33
N LEU A 236 6.88 -21.69 4.41
CA LEU A 236 8.06 -21.77 3.55
C LEU A 236 7.69 -21.91 2.07
N ASP A 237 6.57 -22.57 1.77
CA ASP A 237 5.98 -22.69 0.43
C ASP A 237 5.59 -21.36 -0.21
N LEU A 238 5.27 -20.35 0.59
CA LEU A 238 5.06 -18.99 0.09
C LEU A 238 6.41 -18.30 -0.22
N ALA A 239 7.42 -18.52 0.63
CA ALA A 239 8.74 -17.92 0.46
C ALA A 239 9.44 -18.40 -0.82
N GLU A 240 9.22 -19.66 -1.26
CA GLU A 240 9.83 -20.22 -2.47
C GLU A 240 9.35 -19.57 -3.79
N ASN A 241 8.31 -18.77 -3.74
CA ASN A 241 7.75 -18.04 -4.89
C ASN A 241 8.04 -16.53 -4.86
N MET A 242 8.85 -16.05 -3.90
CA MET A 242 9.24 -14.66 -3.79
C MET A 242 10.50 -14.34 -4.62
N ASP A 243 10.70 -13.06 -4.95
CA ASP A 243 11.91 -12.58 -5.62
C ASP A 243 13.10 -12.45 -4.68
N ALA A 244 12.85 -12.28 -3.38
CA ALA A 244 13.87 -12.28 -2.34
C ALA A 244 13.26 -12.50 -0.96
N VAL A 245 14.06 -13.03 -0.04
CA VAL A 245 13.70 -13.24 1.36
C VAL A 245 14.77 -12.65 2.27
N SER A 246 14.37 -11.95 3.33
CA SER A 246 15.27 -11.49 4.40
C SER A 246 15.10 -12.34 5.65
N ALA A 247 16.15 -13.09 6.02
CA ALA A 247 16.14 -13.93 7.21
C ALA A 247 16.36 -13.08 8.47
N GLY A 248 15.36 -12.98 9.33
CA GLY A 248 15.42 -12.32 10.64
C GLY A 248 16.21 -13.15 11.66
N TRP A 249 17.44 -13.50 11.32
CA TRP A 249 18.27 -14.43 12.07
C TRP A 249 19.47 -13.76 12.74
N SER A 250 19.52 -12.45 12.78
CA SER A 250 20.58 -11.71 13.47
C SER A 250 20.08 -10.46 14.15
N ARG A 251 20.71 -10.12 15.26
CA ARG A 251 20.49 -8.88 15.99
C ARG A 251 21.83 -8.21 16.29
N MET A 252 21.93 -6.93 15.95
CA MET A 252 23.07 -6.09 16.28
C MET A 252 22.86 -5.40 17.63
N THR A 253 23.90 -5.34 18.46
CA THR A 253 23.95 -4.53 19.69
C THR A 253 25.29 -3.83 19.80
N TRP A 254 25.33 -2.73 20.58
CA TRP A 254 26.52 -1.95 20.88
C TRP A 254 26.71 -1.82 22.39
N ASP A 255 27.87 -2.15 22.91
CA ASP A 255 28.21 -2.08 24.34
C ASP A 255 29.00 -0.82 24.76
N GLY A 256 29.28 0.07 23.80
CA GLY A 256 30.10 1.26 23.97
C GLY A 256 31.52 1.13 23.40
N GLU A 257 31.98 -0.08 23.09
CA GLU A 257 33.31 -0.37 22.57
C GLU A 257 33.27 -1.26 21.31
N THR A 258 32.40 -2.27 21.30
CA THR A 258 32.33 -3.28 20.23
C THR A 258 30.90 -3.54 19.78
N ALA A 259 30.67 -3.59 18.47
CA ALA A 259 29.44 -4.11 17.92
C ALA A 259 29.42 -5.63 18.01
N LEU A 260 28.28 -6.20 18.40
CA LEU A 260 28.05 -7.64 18.44
C LEU A 260 26.88 -8.00 17.53
N LEU A 261 27.14 -8.79 16.49
CA LEU A 261 26.11 -9.42 15.67
C LEU A 261 25.79 -10.80 16.25
N ALA A 262 24.67 -10.89 16.97
CA ALA A 262 24.25 -12.13 17.60
C ALA A 262 23.38 -12.96 16.64
N THR A 263 23.83 -14.16 16.28
CA THR A 263 23.13 -15.15 15.42
C THR A 263 22.71 -16.40 16.17
N THR A 264 22.86 -16.42 17.51
CA THR A 264 22.47 -17.53 18.38
C THR A 264 21.40 -17.10 19.37
N SER A 265 20.67 -18.05 19.96
CA SER A 265 19.62 -17.83 20.97
C SER A 265 20.17 -17.44 22.37
N ALA A 266 21.48 -17.21 22.49
CA ALA A 266 22.09 -16.81 23.75
C ALA A 266 21.51 -15.48 24.27
N ASN A 267 21.44 -15.33 25.57
CA ASN A 267 20.95 -14.10 26.25
C ASN A 267 19.52 -13.68 25.86
N GLY A 268 18.66 -14.65 25.48
CA GLY A 268 17.28 -14.36 25.10
C GLY A 268 17.14 -13.66 23.74
N ASN A 269 18.14 -13.76 22.87
CA ASN A 269 18.04 -13.25 21.52
C ASN A 269 16.98 -14.04 20.75
N GLU A 270 15.96 -13.33 20.26
CA GLU A 270 14.85 -13.87 19.46
C GLU A 270 15.18 -13.93 17.96
N PHE A 271 16.24 -13.24 17.54
CA PHE A 271 16.74 -13.17 16.17
C PHE A 271 17.97 -14.07 16.05
N TYR A 272 17.79 -15.35 15.77
CA TYR A 272 18.91 -16.30 15.66
C TYR A 272 18.67 -17.31 14.54
N VAL A 273 19.74 -17.94 14.07
CA VAL A 273 19.69 -18.99 13.05
C VAL A 273 19.03 -20.24 13.66
N PRO A 274 17.84 -20.66 13.20
CA PRO A 274 17.12 -21.78 13.79
C PRO A 274 17.79 -23.13 13.44
N SER A 275 17.54 -24.17 14.24
CA SER A 275 18.13 -25.51 14.01
C SER A 275 17.77 -26.13 12.66
N GLY A 276 16.62 -25.77 12.07
CA GLY A 276 16.14 -26.24 10.76
C GLY A 276 16.57 -25.38 9.56
N TYR A 277 17.48 -24.43 9.73
CA TYR A 277 17.85 -23.48 8.69
C TYR A 277 18.32 -24.11 7.37
N GLY A 278 18.89 -25.35 7.42
CA GLY A 278 19.38 -26.03 6.23
C GLY A 278 18.28 -26.30 5.21
N GLU A 279 17.14 -26.81 5.65
CA GLU A 279 15.99 -27.04 4.79
C GLU A 279 15.49 -25.73 4.16
N VAL A 280 15.36 -24.68 4.95
CA VAL A 280 14.92 -23.36 4.47
C VAL A 280 15.88 -22.81 3.41
N THR A 281 17.18 -22.82 3.69
CA THR A 281 18.21 -22.28 2.77
C THR A 281 18.36 -23.11 1.50
N ASP A 282 18.16 -24.43 1.58
CA ASP A 282 18.22 -25.31 0.42
C ASP A 282 16.97 -25.17 -0.44
N THR A 283 15.77 -25.10 0.16
CA THR A 283 14.51 -24.83 -0.56
C THR A 283 14.57 -23.50 -1.33
N LEU A 284 15.00 -22.42 -0.68
CA LEU A 284 15.12 -21.12 -1.35
C LEU A 284 16.15 -21.15 -2.48
N ALA A 285 17.30 -21.80 -2.25
CA ALA A 285 18.34 -21.92 -3.27
C ALA A 285 17.90 -22.76 -4.48
N GLU A 286 17.17 -23.87 -4.25
CA GLU A 286 16.62 -24.74 -5.31
C GLU A 286 15.59 -24.00 -6.18
N ASN A 287 14.84 -23.08 -5.60
CA ASN A 287 13.87 -22.23 -6.31
C ASN A 287 14.49 -20.92 -6.84
N GLY A 288 15.78 -20.69 -6.61
CA GLY A 288 16.49 -19.51 -7.11
C GLY A 288 16.16 -18.21 -6.36
N VAL A 289 15.60 -18.32 -5.14
CA VAL A 289 15.22 -17.18 -4.30
C VAL A 289 16.43 -16.69 -3.50
N PRO A 290 16.90 -15.46 -3.71
CA PRO A 290 17.97 -14.86 -2.92
C PRO A 290 17.57 -14.74 -1.44
N LEU A 291 18.47 -15.13 -0.55
CA LEU A 291 18.32 -14.98 0.90
C LEU A 291 19.27 -13.89 1.41
N ASN A 292 18.74 -12.82 1.96
CA ASN A 292 19.53 -11.79 2.64
C ASN A 292 19.56 -12.03 4.15
N LEU A 293 20.70 -11.72 4.79
CA LEU A 293 20.79 -11.65 6.24
C LEU A 293 20.11 -10.35 6.69
N SER A 294 19.00 -10.43 7.43
CA SER A 294 18.40 -9.26 8.06
C SER A 294 19.16 -8.92 9.35
N VAL A 295 19.71 -7.74 9.41
CA VAL A 295 20.45 -7.21 10.58
C VAL A 295 19.54 -6.21 11.29
N TYR A 296 18.83 -6.70 12.30
CA TYR A 296 17.96 -5.88 13.13
C TYR A 296 18.74 -5.18 14.25
N MET A 297 18.46 -3.90 14.46
CA MET A 297 18.95 -3.14 15.60
C MET A 297 17.93 -2.05 15.98
N TYR A 298 17.68 -1.89 17.26
CA TYR A 298 16.75 -0.89 17.78
C TYR A 298 17.40 0.03 18.80
N ALA A 299 16.74 1.13 19.15
CA ALA A 299 17.24 2.14 20.11
C ALA A 299 17.78 1.53 21.41
N SER A 300 17.10 0.54 22.01
CA SER A 300 17.56 -0.15 23.22
C SER A 300 18.83 -0.99 23.02
N GLY A 301 19.22 -1.27 21.78
CA GLY A 301 20.45 -1.96 21.42
C GLY A 301 21.65 -1.02 21.22
N GLY A 302 21.45 0.30 21.35
CA GLY A 302 22.52 1.30 21.21
C GLY A 302 22.74 1.75 19.76
N VAL A 303 21.71 1.73 18.89
CA VAL A 303 21.85 2.11 17.47
C VAL A 303 22.34 3.54 17.28
N ALA A 304 21.85 4.48 18.12
CA ALA A 304 22.23 5.88 18.02
C ALA A 304 23.71 6.09 18.38
N GLU A 305 24.18 5.45 19.45
CA GLU A 305 25.56 5.51 19.92
C GLU A 305 26.52 4.81 18.95
N LEU A 306 26.15 3.64 18.42
CA LEU A 306 26.90 2.92 17.40
C LEU A 306 27.12 3.79 16.16
N LEU A 307 26.05 4.41 15.65
CA LEU A 307 26.13 5.24 14.46
C LEU A 307 26.94 6.53 14.69
N ALA A 308 26.89 7.10 15.88
CA ALA A 308 27.68 8.28 16.24
C ALA A 308 29.19 8.00 16.30
N SER A 309 29.60 6.76 16.62
CA SER A 309 31.00 6.34 16.70
C SER A 309 31.53 5.84 15.36
N GLU A 310 32.72 6.31 14.94
CA GLU A 310 33.40 5.76 13.76
C GLU A 310 33.80 4.31 14.00
N GLU A 311 34.34 4.00 15.16
CA GLU A 311 34.72 2.66 15.60
C GLU A 311 33.48 1.75 15.63
N GLY A 312 32.33 2.28 16.11
CA GLY A 312 31.05 1.57 16.12
C GLY A 312 30.61 1.16 14.72
N ARG A 313 30.59 2.10 13.78
CA ARG A 313 30.23 1.82 12.38
C ARG A 313 31.18 0.80 11.74
N GLN A 314 32.49 0.95 11.92
CA GLN A 314 33.49 0.02 11.38
C GLN A 314 33.38 -1.36 12.01
N SER A 315 33.17 -1.45 13.33
CA SER A 315 32.96 -2.71 14.04
C SER A 315 31.71 -3.43 13.53
N ALA A 316 30.60 -2.71 13.37
CA ALA A 316 29.36 -3.28 12.84
C ALA A 316 29.53 -3.82 11.41
N ILE A 317 30.16 -3.06 10.51
CA ILE A 317 30.46 -3.50 9.14
C ILE A 317 31.29 -4.79 9.17
N MET A 318 32.35 -4.82 9.98
CA MET A 318 33.22 -5.99 10.09
C MET A 318 32.44 -7.22 10.59
N GLN A 319 31.56 -7.08 11.57
CA GLN A 319 30.71 -8.19 12.06
C GLN A 319 29.79 -8.71 10.95
N ILE A 320 29.16 -7.82 10.19
CA ILE A 320 28.29 -8.20 9.06
C ILE A 320 29.11 -8.95 8.00
N LEU A 321 30.23 -8.40 7.54
CA LEU A 321 31.09 -9.01 6.52
C LEU A 321 31.63 -10.38 6.99
N ASN A 322 32.03 -10.50 8.25
CA ASN A 322 32.47 -11.76 8.81
C ASN A 322 31.35 -12.83 8.75
N GLU A 323 30.11 -12.47 9.10
CA GLU A 323 28.97 -13.39 9.03
C GLU A 323 28.69 -13.84 7.60
N LEU A 324 28.82 -12.95 6.62
CA LEU A 324 28.65 -13.24 5.19
C LEU A 324 29.74 -14.16 4.62
N THR A 325 30.85 -14.36 5.35
CA THR A 325 31.93 -15.31 4.95
C THR A 325 31.86 -16.66 5.66
N VAL A 326 31.08 -16.77 6.75
CA VAL A 326 30.99 -18.01 7.53
C VAL A 326 30.33 -19.13 6.73
N SER A 327 31.02 -20.27 6.62
CA SER A 327 30.41 -21.47 6.07
C SER A 327 29.59 -22.20 7.14
N TYR A 328 28.28 -22.30 6.91
CA TYR A 328 27.36 -22.97 7.80
C TYR A 328 27.55 -24.50 7.73
N LYS A 329 27.81 -25.14 8.87
CA LYS A 329 28.24 -26.55 8.92
C LYS A 329 27.26 -27.53 8.27
N THR A 330 25.94 -27.28 8.44
CA THR A 330 24.89 -28.17 7.91
C THR A 330 24.84 -28.19 6.40
N ILE A 331 25.06 -27.04 5.75
CA ILE A 331 24.93 -26.86 4.30
C ILE A 331 26.28 -26.73 3.59
N GLY A 332 27.38 -26.58 4.33
CA GLY A 332 28.73 -26.48 3.77
C GLY A 332 29.02 -25.21 2.97
N ARG A 333 28.18 -24.19 3.06
CA ARG A 333 28.29 -22.91 2.34
C ARG A 333 27.76 -21.75 3.18
N ASN A 334 28.04 -20.53 2.78
CA ASN A 334 27.28 -19.36 3.25
C ASN A 334 25.96 -19.27 2.46
N PRO A 335 24.80 -19.09 3.11
CA PRO A 335 23.50 -19.08 2.43
C PRO A 335 23.13 -17.71 1.87
N TYR A 336 23.78 -16.62 2.29
CA TYR A 336 23.30 -15.26 2.04
C TYR A 336 23.74 -14.70 0.68
N SER A 337 22.81 -14.03 0.02
CA SER A 337 23.00 -13.31 -1.25
C SER A 337 23.21 -11.81 -1.04
N GLY A 338 23.04 -11.34 0.19
CA GLY A 338 23.14 -9.94 0.55
C GLY A 338 22.78 -9.69 2.00
N VAL A 339 22.55 -8.44 2.32
CA VAL A 339 22.15 -7.98 3.65
C VAL A 339 20.95 -7.03 3.56
N THR A 340 20.07 -7.14 4.55
CA THR A 340 18.97 -6.19 4.77
C THR A 340 19.24 -5.48 6.10
N ILE A 341 19.46 -4.18 6.05
CA ILE A 341 19.69 -3.35 7.23
C ILE A 341 18.35 -2.86 7.75
N ASP A 342 18.02 -3.26 8.96
CA ASP A 342 16.80 -2.93 9.68
C ASP A 342 17.16 -2.23 11.00
N PHE A 343 17.63 -0.98 10.89
CA PHE A 343 18.04 -0.15 12.01
C PHE A 343 16.94 0.84 12.34
N GLU A 344 16.35 0.70 13.52
CA GLU A 344 15.22 1.49 13.97
C GLU A 344 15.57 2.40 15.16
N GLY A 345 14.87 3.54 15.24
CA GLY A 345 15.10 4.50 16.33
C GLY A 345 16.44 5.25 16.23
N ILE A 346 16.92 5.46 15.00
CA ILE A 346 18.20 6.09 14.70
C ILE A 346 18.31 7.52 15.28
N GLY A 347 17.22 8.30 15.22
CA GLY A 347 17.22 9.72 15.55
C GLY A 347 17.86 10.62 14.48
N SER A 348 17.34 11.83 14.31
CA SER A 348 17.76 12.78 13.27
C SER A 348 19.21 13.25 13.40
N ALA A 349 19.76 13.23 14.61
CA ALA A 349 21.18 13.56 14.86
C ALA A 349 22.15 12.58 14.18
N ASN A 350 21.70 11.37 13.88
CA ASN A 350 22.51 10.33 13.22
C ASN A 350 22.21 10.14 11.74
N ARG A 351 21.41 11.01 11.12
CA ARG A 351 21.05 10.94 9.70
C ARG A 351 22.27 10.75 8.77
N GLU A 352 23.27 11.63 8.90
CA GLU A 352 24.50 11.58 8.09
C GLU A 352 25.40 10.39 8.46
N ASN A 353 25.44 10.04 9.73
CA ASN A 353 26.19 8.88 10.20
C ASN A 353 25.65 7.56 9.64
N PHE A 354 24.32 7.45 9.54
CA PHE A 354 23.69 6.28 8.93
C PHE A 354 23.99 6.18 7.42
N VAL A 355 23.95 7.30 6.70
CA VAL A 355 24.38 7.34 5.29
C VAL A 355 25.84 6.94 5.14
N THR A 356 26.72 7.42 6.04
CA THR A 356 28.15 7.05 6.05
C THR A 356 28.33 5.55 6.28
N PHE A 357 27.62 4.97 7.27
CA PHE A 357 27.61 3.52 7.51
C PHE A 357 27.17 2.74 6.27
N LEU A 358 26.04 3.10 5.66
CA LEU A 358 25.52 2.44 4.45
C LEU A 358 26.47 2.58 3.25
N SER A 359 27.08 3.73 3.06
CA SER A 359 28.04 3.96 1.99
C SER A 359 29.27 3.06 2.11
N GLN A 360 29.83 2.96 3.31
CA GLN A 360 30.96 2.08 3.61
C GLN A 360 30.60 0.61 3.44
N LEU A 361 29.44 0.20 3.94
CA LEU A 361 28.94 -1.17 3.80
C LEU A 361 28.67 -1.51 2.33
N SER A 362 27.96 -0.64 1.58
CA SER A 362 27.65 -0.84 0.16
C SER A 362 28.92 -1.02 -0.69
N ALA A 363 29.98 -0.24 -0.42
CA ALA A 363 31.25 -0.40 -1.10
C ALA A 363 31.87 -1.80 -0.87
N GLN A 364 31.86 -2.28 0.38
CA GLN A 364 32.38 -3.61 0.72
C GLN A 364 31.54 -4.75 0.14
N LEU A 365 30.21 -4.58 0.07
CA LEU A 365 29.30 -5.58 -0.53
C LEU A 365 29.48 -5.67 -2.05
N LYS A 366 29.73 -4.54 -2.74
CA LYS A 366 30.00 -4.52 -4.17
C LYS A 366 31.32 -5.17 -4.54
N ASP A 367 32.32 -5.03 -3.67
CA ASP A 367 33.67 -5.60 -3.85
C ASP A 367 33.82 -6.95 -3.08
N PHE A 368 32.70 -7.57 -2.67
CA PHE A 368 32.76 -8.82 -1.90
C PHE A 368 33.42 -9.93 -2.72
N PRO A 369 34.30 -10.76 -2.11
CA PRO A 369 34.95 -11.86 -2.80
C PRO A 369 33.95 -12.80 -3.48
N ASP A 370 34.28 -13.25 -4.68
CA ASP A 370 33.52 -14.18 -5.52
C ASP A 370 32.29 -13.58 -6.24
N ARG A 371 31.55 -12.63 -5.64
CA ARG A 371 30.37 -12.00 -6.25
C ARG A 371 29.95 -10.74 -5.49
N PRO A 372 29.37 -9.74 -6.15
CA PRO A 372 28.68 -8.66 -5.45
C PRO A 372 27.50 -9.19 -4.63
N LEU A 373 27.26 -8.57 -3.47
CA LEU A 373 26.14 -8.86 -2.60
C LEU A 373 25.15 -7.70 -2.58
N SER A 374 23.86 -8.00 -2.45
CA SER A 374 22.80 -6.99 -2.41
C SER A 374 22.74 -6.26 -1.07
N LEU A 375 22.33 -4.99 -1.13
CA LEU A 375 22.01 -4.17 0.03
C LEU A 375 20.54 -3.74 -0.02
N TYR A 376 19.71 -4.23 0.90
CA TYR A 376 18.37 -3.72 1.13
C TYR A 376 18.38 -2.88 2.41
N VAL A 377 17.57 -1.83 2.46
CA VAL A 377 17.50 -0.94 3.63
C VAL A 377 16.03 -0.70 4.00
N CYS A 378 15.68 -1.07 5.24
CA CYS A 378 14.39 -0.72 5.82
C CYS A 378 14.41 0.74 6.26
N VAL A 379 13.35 1.46 5.96
CA VAL A 379 13.16 2.84 6.37
C VAL A 379 11.80 3.01 7.01
N GLN A 380 11.77 3.78 8.11
CA GLN A 380 10.52 4.16 8.75
C GLN A 380 9.92 5.38 8.06
N PRO A 381 8.59 5.52 8.04
CA PRO A 381 7.91 6.76 7.66
C PRO A 381 8.38 7.94 8.50
N VAL A 382 8.24 9.14 7.95
CA VAL A 382 8.48 10.37 8.72
C VAL A 382 7.43 10.47 9.83
N PRO A 383 7.81 10.51 11.12
CA PRO A 383 6.84 10.63 12.20
C PRO A 383 5.98 11.89 12.07
N SER A 384 4.73 11.78 12.51
CA SER A 384 3.76 12.87 12.45
C SER A 384 4.00 13.98 13.48
N ASP A 385 4.86 13.78 14.43
CA ASP A 385 5.20 14.72 15.48
C ASP A 385 6.58 15.38 15.26
N SER A 386 6.93 16.33 16.10
CA SER A 386 8.25 16.97 16.10
C SER A 386 9.31 16.14 16.84
N SER A 387 9.17 14.81 16.85
CA SER A 387 10.08 13.92 17.57
C SER A 387 11.51 14.00 17.04
N VAL A 388 12.46 13.53 17.84
CA VAL A 388 13.87 13.41 17.46
C VAL A 388 14.10 12.41 16.32
N TYR A 389 13.09 11.62 15.97
CA TYR A 389 13.13 10.64 14.88
C TYR A 389 12.69 11.24 13.53
N ARG A 390 12.13 12.45 13.52
CA ARG A 390 11.75 13.13 12.30
C ARG A 390 12.98 13.37 11.42
N ASN A 391 12.88 13.03 10.13
CA ASN A 391 13.98 13.11 9.17
C ASN A 391 15.24 12.29 9.56
N ALA A 392 15.08 11.22 10.32
CA ALA A 392 16.19 10.34 10.70
C ALA A 392 16.79 9.60 9.49
N TYR A 393 15.96 9.29 8.47
CA TYR A 393 16.41 8.63 7.24
C TYR A 393 16.57 9.63 6.10
N ASP A 394 17.74 9.62 5.46
CA ASP A 394 18.00 10.33 4.23
C ASP A 394 17.58 9.48 3.04
N TYR A 395 16.31 9.57 2.66
CA TYR A 395 15.76 8.73 1.59
C TYR A 395 16.53 8.84 0.28
N GLU A 396 16.95 10.05 -0.13
CA GLU A 396 17.71 10.28 -1.36
C GLU A 396 19.05 9.55 -1.34
N SER A 397 19.85 9.76 -0.29
CA SER A 397 21.15 9.10 -0.14
C SER A 397 21.00 7.59 0.03
N ILE A 398 20.01 7.12 0.79
CA ILE A 398 19.72 5.70 0.97
C ILE A 398 19.31 5.06 -0.37
N GLY A 399 18.42 5.69 -1.13
CA GLY A 399 17.99 5.23 -2.45
C GLY A 399 19.12 5.15 -3.48
N ALA A 400 20.11 6.03 -3.38
CA ALA A 400 21.30 5.99 -4.23
C ALA A 400 22.23 4.79 -3.89
N LEU A 401 22.28 4.37 -2.62
CA LEU A 401 23.19 3.33 -2.13
C LEU A 401 22.57 1.93 -2.17
N ALA A 402 21.29 1.80 -1.85
CA ALA A 402 20.56 0.55 -1.74
C ALA A 402 20.12 0.00 -3.11
N ASP A 403 20.03 -1.33 -3.22
CA ASP A 403 19.40 -2.01 -4.34
C ASP A 403 17.88 -1.98 -4.20
N LYS A 404 17.36 -2.11 -2.95
CA LYS A 404 15.95 -1.91 -2.60
C LYS A 404 15.83 -1.11 -1.30
N VAL A 405 14.81 -0.26 -1.25
CA VAL A 405 14.39 0.50 -0.07
C VAL A 405 13.03 -0.05 0.37
N ILE A 406 12.97 -0.63 1.56
CA ILE A 406 11.75 -1.23 2.12
C ILE A 406 11.11 -0.19 3.03
N LEU A 407 10.00 0.39 2.60
CA LEU A 407 9.24 1.35 3.41
C LEU A 407 8.32 0.62 4.37
N MET A 408 8.58 0.72 5.66
CA MET A 408 7.78 0.11 6.74
C MET A 408 6.52 0.94 7.05
N ALA A 409 5.61 1.02 6.09
CA ALA A 409 4.37 1.81 6.21
C ALA A 409 3.22 0.97 6.81
N HIS A 410 3.43 0.42 7.99
CA HIS A 410 2.49 -0.43 8.72
C HIS A 410 2.60 -0.21 10.24
N ASP A 411 1.74 -0.86 11.02
CA ASP A 411 1.73 -0.85 12.50
C ASP A 411 1.57 0.57 13.10
N TYR A 412 0.71 1.39 12.49
CA TYR A 412 0.42 2.77 12.92
C TYR A 412 -0.42 2.86 14.21
N ASP A 413 -0.89 1.74 14.74
CA ASP A 413 -1.73 1.69 15.92
C ASP A 413 -1.04 2.29 17.16
N SER A 414 -1.82 3.00 17.97
CA SER A 414 -1.35 3.44 19.28
C SER A 414 -1.21 2.22 20.20
N ARG A 415 -0.06 2.12 20.89
CA ARG A 415 0.20 1.00 21.80
C ARG A 415 -0.32 1.22 23.23
N ASN A 416 -0.66 2.45 23.59
CA ASN A 416 -1.15 2.78 24.93
C ASN A 416 -2.21 3.89 24.88
N LEU A 417 -3.42 3.53 25.22
CA LEU A 417 -4.57 4.42 25.34
C LEU A 417 -5.09 4.57 26.80
N ASP A 418 -4.24 4.36 27.81
CA ASP A 418 -4.64 4.44 29.23
C ASP A 418 -5.32 5.77 29.59
N ASN A 419 -4.91 6.87 28.98
CA ASN A 419 -5.52 8.18 29.18
C ASN A 419 -6.95 8.31 28.62
N TYR A 420 -7.41 7.33 27.82
CA TYR A 420 -8.73 7.31 27.21
C TYR A 420 -9.65 6.26 27.82
N VAL A 421 -9.15 5.46 28.77
CA VAL A 421 -9.95 4.47 29.50
C VAL A 421 -11.03 5.20 30.31
N ASP A 422 -12.27 4.70 30.20
CA ASP A 422 -13.46 5.32 30.81
C ASP A 422 -13.67 6.80 30.42
N GLY A 423 -13.04 7.26 29.36
CA GLY A 423 -13.13 8.63 28.87
C GLY A 423 -14.56 9.07 28.55
N PRO A 424 -14.90 10.36 28.71
CA PRO A 424 -16.22 10.87 28.38
C PRO A 424 -16.47 10.92 26.88
N GLY A 425 -17.69 10.55 26.44
CA GLY A 425 -18.11 10.67 25.05
C GLY A 425 -17.15 10.05 24.06
N ASP A 426 -16.79 10.79 23.02
CA ASP A 426 -15.94 10.32 21.91
C ASP A 426 -14.51 9.94 22.32
N THR A 427 -14.01 10.47 23.46
CA THR A 427 -12.67 10.08 23.94
C THR A 427 -12.61 8.63 24.37
N GLY A 428 -13.71 8.06 24.93
CA GLY A 428 -13.79 6.65 25.28
C GLY A 428 -13.81 5.71 24.08
N SER A 429 -14.05 6.22 22.87
CA SER A 429 -14.05 5.46 21.61
C SER A 429 -12.82 5.74 20.73
N TYR A 430 -11.77 6.36 21.27
CA TYR A 430 -10.58 6.77 20.50
C TYR A 430 -9.88 5.60 19.81
N TYR A 431 -10.01 4.38 20.31
CA TYR A 431 -9.50 3.15 19.67
C TYR A 431 -10.01 2.94 18.23
N GLN A 432 -11.19 3.50 17.90
CA GLN A 432 -11.74 3.48 16.53
C GLN A 432 -10.93 4.36 15.56
N HIS A 433 -10.03 5.19 16.07
CA HIS A 433 -9.13 6.04 15.29
C HIS A 433 -7.68 5.55 15.33
N CYS A 434 -7.48 4.29 15.73
CA CYS A 434 -6.15 3.67 15.81
C CYS A 434 -6.07 2.40 14.94
N PRO A 435 -6.33 2.50 13.62
CA PRO A 435 -6.16 1.38 12.70
C PRO A 435 -4.69 0.99 12.59
N THR A 436 -4.41 -0.24 12.17
CA THR A 436 -3.03 -0.71 12.00
C THR A 436 -2.39 -0.17 10.72
N ALA A 437 -3.19 0.10 9.68
CA ALA A 437 -2.72 0.52 8.36
C ALA A 437 -3.66 1.55 7.69
N PRO A 438 -3.74 2.80 8.21
CA PRO A 438 -4.60 3.82 7.62
C PRO A 438 -4.11 4.26 6.24
N LEU A 439 -4.90 4.03 5.19
CA LEU A 439 -4.50 4.23 3.80
C LEU A 439 -4.02 5.65 3.50
N SER A 440 -4.65 6.66 4.10
CA SER A 440 -4.22 8.06 3.93
C SER A 440 -2.80 8.31 4.42
N ARG A 441 -2.38 7.61 5.47
CA ARG A 441 -1.03 7.70 6.00
C ARG A 441 -0.04 6.98 5.08
N ILE A 442 -0.36 5.76 4.66
CA ILE A 442 0.44 4.98 3.71
C ILE A 442 0.68 5.78 2.41
N TYR A 443 -0.37 6.41 1.87
CA TYR A 443 -0.24 7.28 0.70
C TYR A 443 0.76 8.42 0.92
N LEU A 444 0.67 9.13 2.05
CA LEU A 444 1.58 10.25 2.36
C LEU A 444 3.03 9.78 2.50
N ASP A 445 3.24 8.69 3.20
CA ASP A 445 4.56 8.14 3.45
C ASP A 445 5.21 7.58 2.17
N LEU A 446 4.44 6.90 1.32
CA LEU A 446 4.88 6.48 -0.01
C LEU A 446 5.28 7.68 -0.87
N ARG A 447 4.42 8.71 -0.91
CA ARG A 447 4.71 9.93 -1.68
C ARG A 447 6.03 10.57 -1.23
N ASP A 448 6.23 10.70 0.08
CA ASP A 448 7.44 11.32 0.64
C ASP A 448 8.72 10.55 0.25
N VAL A 449 8.64 9.23 0.11
CA VAL A 449 9.77 8.38 -0.30
C VAL A 449 10.01 8.50 -1.82
N ILE A 450 8.97 8.38 -2.65
CA ILE A 450 9.14 8.36 -4.11
C ILE A 450 9.51 9.72 -4.71
N GLU A 451 9.34 10.82 -3.98
CA GLU A 451 9.89 12.12 -4.36
C GLU A 451 11.42 12.15 -4.37
N ARG A 452 12.07 11.20 -3.69
CA ARG A 452 13.53 11.16 -3.45
C ARG A 452 14.18 9.86 -3.87
N VAL A 453 13.41 8.78 -3.99
CA VAL A 453 13.88 7.44 -4.37
C VAL A 453 13.16 7.04 -5.64
N ASP A 454 13.89 6.45 -6.59
CA ASP A 454 13.28 5.84 -7.78
C ASP A 454 12.22 4.81 -7.34
N PRO A 455 10.94 4.95 -7.76
CA PRO A 455 9.88 4.03 -7.36
C PRO A 455 10.20 2.56 -7.63
N SER A 456 10.98 2.23 -8.66
CA SER A 456 11.39 0.86 -8.97
C SER A 456 12.29 0.22 -7.91
N LYS A 457 12.92 1.04 -7.06
CA LYS A 457 13.72 0.58 -5.92
C LYS A 457 12.90 0.47 -4.63
N VAL A 458 11.70 1.05 -4.57
CA VAL A 458 10.88 1.05 -3.37
C VAL A 458 10.02 -0.22 -3.31
N ALA A 459 10.00 -0.87 -2.14
CA ALA A 459 9.04 -1.90 -1.81
C ALA A 459 8.16 -1.42 -0.64
N LEU A 460 6.84 -1.39 -0.84
CA LEU A 460 5.91 -1.13 0.26
C LEU A 460 5.88 -2.33 1.18
N ALA A 461 6.30 -2.15 2.43
CA ALA A 461 6.09 -3.17 3.45
C ALA A 461 4.68 -3.05 4.02
N PHE A 462 3.95 -4.15 4.00
CA PHE A 462 2.66 -4.31 4.68
C PHE A 462 2.74 -5.42 5.73
N SER A 463 1.84 -5.38 6.70
CA SER A 463 1.82 -6.30 7.84
C SER A 463 0.45 -6.96 7.95
N ALA A 464 0.41 -8.25 8.27
CA ALA A 464 -0.82 -8.96 8.62
C ALA A 464 -1.17 -8.79 10.11
N ARG A 465 -0.83 -7.64 10.69
CA ARG A 465 -1.06 -7.35 12.11
C ARG A 465 -2.53 -7.10 12.39
N ASN A 466 -3.02 -7.80 13.43
CA ASN A 466 -4.38 -7.63 13.94
C ASN A 466 -4.31 -7.28 15.41
N ILE A 467 -5.07 -6.28 15.84
CA ILE A 467 -5.12 -5.82 17.23
C ILE A 467 -6.57 -5.69 17.72
N ALA A 468 -6.79 -6.05 18.96
CA ALA A 468 -8.10 -5.92 19.58
C ALA A 468 -8.04 -5.10 20.88
N TRP A 469 -8.99 -4.17 21.01
CA TRP A 469 -9.16 -3.31 22.16
C TRP A 469 -10.32 -3.84 23.00
N GLN A 470 -10.11 -4.07 24.30
CA GLN A 470 -11.20 -4.48 25.18
C GLN A 470 -12.13 -3.29 25.45
N ILE A 471 -13.44 -3.50 25.20
CA ILE A 471 -14.48 -2.47 25.31
C ILE A 471 -15.63 -2.93 26.21
N GLY A 472 -16.28 -1.97 26.84
CA GLY A 472 -17.50 -2.18 27.60
C GLY A 472 -18.74 -2.40 26.72
N LYS A 473 -19.86 -2.74 27.35
CA LYS A 473 -21.18 -2.85 26.69
C LYS A 473 -21.64 -1.52 26.10
N ASP A 474 -21.20 -0.43 26.68
CA ASP A 474 -21.44 0.95 26.23
C ASP A 474 -20.47 1.40 25.11
N GLY A 475 -19.58 0.52 24.66
CA GLY A 475 -18.58 0.80 23.62
C GLY A 475 -17.38 1.61 24.08
N LYS A 476 -17.18 1.80 25.39
CA LYS A 476 -16.02 2.52 25.91
C LYS A 476 -14.84 1.60 26.18
N LEU A 477 -13.65 2.15 26.01
CA LEU A 477 -12.39 1.46 26.26
C LEU A 477 -12.28 1.03 27.74
N ILE A 478 -11.99 -0.25 27.96
CA ILE A 478 -11.72 -0.83 29.30
C ILE A 478 -10.23 -0.91 29.59
N SER A 479 -9.41 -1.22 28.57
CA SER A 479 -7.96 -1.34 28.70
C SER A 479 -7.27 -0.46 27.66
N GLY A 480 -6.30 0.34 28.08
CA GLY A 480 -5.49 1.18 27.23
C GLY A 480 -4.42 0.43 26.42
N SER A 481 -4.27 -0.87 26.66
CA SER A 481 -3.33 -1.73 25.91
C SER A 481 -4.09 -2.68 25.00
N PRO A 482 -3.85 -2.67 23.68
CA PRO A 482 -4.44 -3.63 22.78
C PRO A 482 -3.81 -5.00 22.94
N VAL A 483 -4.52 -6.05 22.53
CA VAL A 483 -3.98 -7.39 22.40
C VAL A 483 -3.73 -7.73 20.93
N SER A 484 -2.59 -8.33 20.63
CA SER A 484 -2.34 -8.89 19.29
C SER A 484 -3.21 -10.14 19.09
N VAL A 485 -3.82 -10.27 17.92
CA VAL A 485 -4.70 -11.39 17.56
C VAL A 485 -4.11 -12.13 16.37
N ALA A 486 -3.82 -13.43 16.56
CA ALA A 486 -3.32 -14.27 15.47
C ALA A 486 -4.38 -14.44 14.37
N ALA A 487 -3.96 -14.62 13.12
CA ALA A 487 -4.82 -14.76 11.95
C ALA A 487 -5.90 -15.84 12.14
N ASP A 488 -5.54 -17.04 12.59
CA ASP A 488 -6.50 -18.13 12.85
C ASP A 488 -7.57 -17.74 13.89
N THR A 489 -7.16 -16.92 14.87
CA THR A 489 -8.12 -16.42 15.87
C THR A 489 -9.04 -15.38 15.26
N VAL A 490 -8.55 -14.52 14.36
CA VAL A 490 -9.39 -13.59 13.61
C VAL A 490 -10.45 -14.35 12.83
N THR A 491 -10.06 -15.34 12.01
CA THR A 491 -10.98 -16.19 11.24
C THR A 491 -12.04 -16.83 12.15
N LYS A 492 -11.61 -17.39 13.28
CA LYS A 492 -12.53 -17.96 14.28
C LYS A 492 -13.51 -16.92 14.83
N ARG A 493 -13.07 -15.68 15.12
CA ARG A 493 -13.94 -14.61 15.63
C ARG A 493 -14.93 -14.12 14.57
N LEU A 494 -14.48 -13.97 13.33
CA LEU A 494 -15.33 -13.53 12.21
C LEU A 494 -16.44 -14.56 11.90
N SER A 495 -16.22 -15.85 12.15
CA SER A 495 -17.21 -16.92 11.95
C SER A 495 -18.28 -17.01 13.05
N GLN A 496 -18.15 -16.28 14.16
CA GLN A 496 -19.15 -16.28 15.24
C GLN A 496 -20.42 -15.52 14.80
N SER A 497 -21.60 -16.06 15.12
CA SER A 497 -22.89 -15.51 14.68
C SER A 497 -23.24 -14.15 15.29
N ASP A 498 -22.61 -13.76 16.39
CA ASP A 498 -22.80 -12.50 17.09
C ASP A 498 -21.69 -11.47 16.81
N THR A 499 -20.73 -11.80 15.94
CA THR A 499 -19.71 -10.85 15.50
C THR A 499 -20.29 -9.85 14.50
N VAL A 500 -20.08 -8.57 14.78
CA VAL A 500 -20.40 -7.49 13.85
C VAL A 500 -19.15 -7.15 13.09
N GLN A 501 -19.19 -7.30 11.77
CA GLN A 501 -18.09 -6.96 10.87
C GLN A 501 -18.40 -5.67 10.12
N GLY A 502 -17.38 -4.89 9.81
CA GLY A 502 -17.51 -3.66 9.04
C GLY A 502 -16.23 -3.27 8.33
N TRP A 503 -16.37 -2.35 7.40
CA TRP A 503 -15.31 -1.69 6.66
C TRP A 503 -15.28 -0.22 7.05
N ASP A 504 -14.12 0.28 7.49
CA ASP A 504 -13.95 1.71 7.73
C ASP A 504 -13.40 2.39 6.46
N LYS A 505 -14.25 3.22 5.87
CA LYS A 505 -13.95 3.91 4.61
C LYS A 505 -12.93 5.03 4.77
N THR A 506 -12.81 5.60 5.96
CA THR A 506 -11.83 6.65 6.26
C THR A 506 -10.42 6.09 6.23
N TYR A 507 -10.27 4.89 6.80
CA TYR A 507 -8.98 4.21 6.92
C TYR A 507 -8.75 3.16 5.84
N GLN A 508 -9.81 2.77 5.11
CA GLN A 508 -9.80 1.66 4.13
C GLN A 508 -9.29 0.37 4.77
N GLN A 509 -9.84 0.06 5.94
CA GLN A 509 -9.47 -1.12 6.73
C GLN A 509 -10.67 -1.78 7.36
N SER A 510 -10.62 -3.10 7.48
CA SER A 510 -11.66 -3.91 8.09
C SER A 510 -11.60 -3.89 9.61
N TYR A 511 -12.78 -3.92 10.24
CA TYR A 511 -12.92 -4.05 11.68
C TYR A 511 -14.02 -5.05 12.06
N ALA A 512 -13.95 -5.55 13.30
CA ALA A 512 -15.00 -6.37 13.85
C ALA A 512 -15.25 -6.07 15.34
N ILE A 513 -16.46 -6.34 15.81
CA ILE A 513 -16.80 -6.32 17.24
C ILE A 513 -17.27 -7.73 17.59
N TYR A 514 -16.61 -8.37 18.56
CA TYR A 514 -16.92 -9.72 18.98
C TYR A 514 -16.94 -9.87 20.49
N THR A 515 -17.54 -10.97 20.98
CA THR A 515 -17.57 -11.33 22.39
C THR A 515 -16.88 -12.68 22.61
N THR A 516 -16.01 -12.77 23.61
CA THR A 516 -15.34 -14.01 24.00
C THR A 516 -16.24 -14.88 24.90
N GLU A 517 -15.87 -16.14 25.10
CA GLU A 517 -16.64 -17.10 25.91
C GLU A 517 -16.84 -16.65 27.37
N ASP A 518 -15.92 -15.87 27.92
CA ASP A 518 -16.00 -15.27 29.25
C ASP A 518 -16.88 -14.01 29.33
N GLY A 519 -17.44 -13.58 28.20
CA GLY A 519 -18.30 -12.41 28.08
C GLY A 519 -17.54 -11.09 27.88
N SER A 520 -16.22 -11.12 27.73
CA SER A 520 -15.43 -9.92 27.38
C SER A 520 -15.70 -9.50 25.95
N ARG A 521 -15.83 -8.20 25.72
CA ARG A 521 -16.12 -7.64 24.40
C ARG A 521 -14.91 -6.90 23.85
N TYR A 522 -14.67 -7.04 22.54
CA TYR A 522 -13.51 -6.46 21.87
C TYR A 522 -13.90 -5.76 20.58
N PHE A 523 -13.20 -4.67 20.27
CA PHE A 523 -13.14 -4.05 18.95
C PHE A 523 -11.81 -4.46 18.30
N LEU A 524 -11.89 -5.07 17.13
CA LEU A 524 -10.75 -5.62 16.39
C LEU A 524 -10.52 -4.79 15.13
N TRP A 525 -9.31 -4.28 14.96
CA TRP A 525 -8.77 -3.91 13.66
C TRP A 525 -8.02 -5.10 13.07
N TYR A 526 -8.32 -5.48 11.83
CA TYR A 526 -7.65 -6.59 11.18
C TYR A 526 -7.37 -6.31 9.71
N GLN A 527 -6.35 -6.97 9.19
CA GLN A 527 -6.01 -6.97 7.77
C GLN A 527 -6.71 -8.14 7.09
N ASP A 528 -7.33 -7.84 5.95
CA ASP A 528 -7.90 -8.81 5.02
C ASP A 528 -7.46 -8.49 3.58
N GLU A 529 -7.90 -9.30 2.62
CA GLU A 529 -7.58 -9.07 1.20
C GLU A 529 -7.94 -7.66 0.73
N ALA A 530 -9.12 -7.17 1.12
CA ALA A 530 -9.60 -5.85 0.70
C ALA A 530 -8.72 -4.71 1.24
N SER A 531 -8.27 -4.82 2.50
CA SER A 531 -7.36 -3.84 3.12
C SER A 531 -6.01 -3.82 2.43
N VAL A 532 -5.40 -5.00 2.24
CA VAL A 532 -4.10 -5.14 1.56
C VAL A 532 -4.19 -4.72 0.09
N GLU A 533 -5.26 -5.11 -0.62
CA GLU A 533 -5.48 -4.67 -2.01
C GLU A 533 -5.54 -3.14 -2.13
N ALA A 534 -6.20 -2.45 -1.19
CA ALA A 534 -6.24 -0.99 -1.17
C ALA A 534 -4.84 -0.37 -0.98
N GLU A 535 -4.00 -0.97 -0.12
CA GLU A 535 -2.61 -0.54 0.11
C GLU A 535 -1.75 -0.74 -1.15
N LEU A 536 -1.76 -1.96 -1.74
CA LEU A 536 -0.98 -2.29 -2.92
C LEU A 536 -1.43 -1.49 -4.15
N ARG A 537 -2.74 -1.30 -4.35
CA ARG A 537 -3.29 -0.44 -5.39
C ARG A 537 -2.81 1.00 -5.23
N THR A 538 -2.76 1.51 -4.01
CA THR A 538 -2.23 2.85 -3.73
C THR A 538 -0.75 2.96 -4.07
N ALA A 539 0.04 1.95 -3.77
CA ALA A 539 1.46 1.89 -4.15
C ALA A 539 1.62 1.90 -5.69
N LYS A 540 0.88 1.05 -6.42
CA LYS A 540 0.89 0.99 -7.89
C LYS A 540 0.47 2.32 -8.52
N LEU A 541 -0.53 3.03 -7.96
CA LEU A 541 -0.93 4.36 -8.41
C LEU A 541 0.20 5.38 -8.29
N LEU A 542 1.04 5.25 -7.28
CA LEU A 542 2.23 6.07 -7.06
C LEU A 542 3.46 5.57 -7.85
N GLY A 543 3.33 4.47 -8.59
CA GLY A 543 4.39 3.89 -9.42
C GLY A 543 5.30 2.92 -8.67
N VAL A 544 4.92 2.51 -7.46
CA VAL A 544 5.62 1.50 -6.67
C VAL A 544 4.98 0.15 -6.92
N THR A 545 5.73 -0.75 -7.55
CA THR A 545 5.32 -2.12 -7.90
C THR A 545 6.03 -3.18 -7.04
N GLY A 546 7.01 -2.76 -6.23
CA GLY A 546 7.65 -3.61 -5.24
C GLY A 546 6.81 -3.73 -3.96
N VAL A 547 6.71 -4.95 -3.44
CA VAL A 547 6.01 -5.26 -2.18
C VAL A 547 6.92 -6.03 -1.23
N SER A 548 6.72 -5.84 0.08
CA SER A 548 7.43 -6.55 1.13
C SER A 548 6.45 -6.98 2.22
N LEU A 549 6.55 -8.22 2.66
CA LEU A 549 5.68 -8.74 3.71
C LEU A 549 6.38 -8.77 5.06
N TRP A 550 5.83 -8.10 6.05
CA TRP A 550 6.15 -8.26 7.46
C TRP A 550 5.03 -9.04 8.15
N ARG A 551 5.13 -10.31 8.38
CA ARG A 551 6.17 -11.27 7.95
C ARG A 551 5.54 -12.64 7.64
N LEU A 552 6.26 -13.50 6.97
CA LEU A 552 5.89 -14.90 6.82
C LEU A 552 5.64 -15.55 8.19
N GLY A 553 4.70 -16.48 8.26
CA GLY A 553 4.24 -17.12 9.49
C GLY A 553 3.13 -16.34 10.24
N THR A 554 2.73 -15.16 9.76
CA THR A 554 1.61 -14.39 10.34
C THR A 554 0.43 -14.21 9.40
N ILE A 555 0.56 -14.70 8.17
CA ILE A 555 -0.45 -14.56 7.13
C ILE A 555 -1.59 -15.56 7.41
N PRO A 556 -2.86 -15.19 7.14
CA PRO A 556 -3.96 -16.13 7.13
C PRO A 556 -3.72 -17.31 6.20
N ASP A 557 -4.35 -18.46 6.46
CA ASP A 557 -4.28 -19.63 5.58
C ASP A 557 -4.81 -19.26 4.18
N SER A 558 -4.25 -19.89 3.15
CA SER A 558 -4.62 -19.69 1.73
C SER A 558 -6.10 -19.95 1.42
N ALA A 559 -6.85 -20.57 2.33
CA ALA A 559 -8.31 -20.68 2.25
C ALA A 559 -9.02 -19.33 2.46
N ASP A 560 -8.40 -18.41 3.19
CA ASP A 560 -8.97 -17.12 3.56
C ASP A 560 -8.40 -15.96 2.71
N TRP A 561 -7.21 -16.16 2.12
CA TRP A 561 -6.54 -15.14 1.30
C TRP A 561 -5.99 -15.73 0.00
N ASN A 562 -6.28 -15.09 -1.12
CA ASN A 562 -5.70 -15.44 -2.42
C ASN A 562 -4.41 -14.63 -2.68
N TRP A 563 -3.31 -15.09 -2.10
CA TRP A 563 -1.99 -14.46 -2.22
C TRP A 563 -1.55 -14.24 -3.66
N ASN A 564 -1.79 -15.20 -4.54
CA ASN A 564 -1.42 -15.07 -5.94
C ASN A 564 -2.20 -13.94 -6.64
N SER A 565 -3.44 -13.69 -6.23
CA SER A 565 -4.23 -12.58 -6.74
C SER A 565 -3.78 -11.24 -6.19
N LEU A 566 -3.38 -11.19 -4.92
CA LEU A 566 -2.92 -9.96 -4.27
C LEU A 566 -1.56 -9.49 -4.81
N LEU A 567 -0.69 -10.44 -5.16
CA LEU A 567 0.67 -10.13 -5.61
C LEU A 567 0.82 -10.09 -7.14
N SER A 568 -0.27 -10.36 -7.89
CA SER A 568 -0.28 -10.31 -9.37
C SER A 568 -0.41 -8.89 -9.91
#